data_1214c9ec074522c22b53c3b63d2dc3b2
#
_entry.id   1214c9ec074522c22b53c3b63d2dc3b2
#
_cell.length_a   1.000
_cell.length_b   1.000
_cell.length_c   1.000
_cell.angle_alpha   90.00
_cell.angle_beta   90.00
_cell.angle_gamma   90.00
#
_symmetry.space_group_name_H-M   'P 1'
#
loop_
_entity.id
_entity.type
_entity.pdbx_description
1 polymer ?
#
loop_
_entity_poly.entity_id
_entity_poly.type
_entity_poly.pdbx_seq_one_letter_code
_entity_poly.pdbx_strand_id
1 'polypeptide(L)'
;QFPQIAHCISDSMTPMVATARIIKEKHPNARVVFIGPCASKKLEAMREDIRSDVDFVITFEELMGIFQANNIEFSDLQDDTGFNHGATASGRGYGVAGGVAKAVTDCIREMAPELGEIKTDHAEGLVECKKMLTLAKLGKRDGYLLEGMACPGGCVGGAGTLTNIPKGAKAEQEFAAKSEFKVSTEDKTVFEKLGK
;
A
#
# COMPACT_ATOMS: atom_id res chain seq x y z
N GLN A 1 23.46 0.93 0.02
CA GLN A 1 24.12 0.61 -1.24
C GLN A 1 24.05 1.76 -2.26
N PHE A 2 23.09 2.67 -2.14
CA PHE A 2 22.82 3.75 -3.10
C PHE A 2 22.73 5.14 -2.44
N PRO A 3 23.72 5.57 -1.64
CA PRO A 3 23.63 6.86 -0.93
C PRO A 3 23.56 8.06 -1.89
N GLN A 4 24.05 7.91 -3.12
CA GLN A 4 24.06 8.97 -4.13
C GLN A 4 22.66 9.39 -4.59
N ILE A 5 21.67 8.51 -4.50
CA ILE A 5 20.28 8.76 -4.89
C ILE A 5 19.33 8.73 -3.69
N ALA A 6 19.85 8.77 -2.46
CA ALA A 6 19.03 8.76 -1.26
C ALA A 6 18.07 9.97 -1.17
N HIS A 7 18.47 11.11 -1.72
CA HIS A 7 17.64 12.31 -1.82
C HIS A 7 16.44 12.19 -2.76
N CYS A 8 16.39 11.13 -3.58
CA CYS A 8 15.25 10.83 -4.44
C CYS A 8 14.17 9.97 -3.76
N ILE A 9 14.42 9.53 -2.52
CA ILE A 9 13.42 8.75 -1.78
C ILE A 9 12.30 9.70 -1.37
N SER A 10 11.04 9.28 -1.62
CA SER A 10 9.86 10.04 -1.19
C SER A 10 9.83 10.17 0.34
N ASP A 11 9.53 11.37 0.82
CA ASP A 11 9.29 11.65 2.24
C ASP A 11 7.85 11.31 2.68
N SER A 12 7.02 10.81 1.76
CA SER A 12 5.63 10.45 2.05
C SER A 12 5.54 9.31 3.05
N MET A 13 4.65 9.45 4.00
CA MET A 13 4.32 8.38 4.94
C MET A 13 3.73 7.18 4.20
N THR A 14 4.01 5.98 4.71
CA THR A 14 3.31 4.79 4.19
C THR A 14 1.82 4.85 4.51
N PRO A 15 0.95 4.21 3.71
CA PRO A 15 -0.49 4.18 3.98
C PRO A 15 -0.85 3.70 5.39
N MET A 16 -0.10 2.72 5.92
CA MET A 16 -0.27 2.25 7.30
C MET A 16 -0.11 3.39 8.32
N VAL A 17 0.98 4.12 8.24
CA VAL A 17 1.30 5.21 9.18
C VAL A 17 0.35 6.38 9.01
N ALA A 18 0.09 6.81 7.77
CA ALA A 18 -0.82 7.91 7.48
C ALA A 18 -2.23 7.63 8.04
N THR A 19 -2.76 6.43 7.78
CA THR A 19 -4.09 6.03 8.28
C THR A 19 -4.09 5.96 9.81
N ALA A 20 -3.06 5.40 10.42
CA ALA A 20 -2.95 5.29 11.87
C ALA A 20 -2.98 6.68 12.55
N ARG A 21 -2.25 7.65 12.01
CA ARG A 21 -2.24 9.04 12.52
C ARG A 21 -3.60 9.69 12.40
N ILE A 22 -4.27 9.56 11.26
CA ILE A 22 -5.64 10.09 11.06
C ILE A 22 -6.60 9.48 12.06
N ILE A 23 -6.52 8.17 12.33
CA ILE A 23 -7.37 7.50 13.30
C ILE A 23 -7.10 8.05 14.71
N LYS A 24 -5.83 8.12 15.13
CA LYS A 24 -5.47 8.57 16.49
C LYS A 24 -5.73 10.06 16.70
N GLU A 25 -5.67 10.88 15.68
CA GLU A 25 -6.08 12.29 15.74
C GLU A 25 -7.57 12.42 16.12
N LYS A 26 -8.43 11.61 15.53
CA LYS A 26 -9.88 11.60 15.80
C LYS A 26 -10.25 10.83 17.06
N HIS A 27 -9.50 9.79 17.35
CA HIS A 27 -9.74 8.86 18.45
C HIS A 27 -8.43 8.61 19.21
N PRO A 28 -7.99 9.53 20.09
CA PRO A 28 -6.66 9.47 20.73
C PRO A 28 -6.39 8.19 21.53
N ASN A 29 -7.45 7.53 22.00
CA ASN A 29 -7.36 6.28 22.76
C ASN A 29 -7.51 5.02 21.90
N ALA A 30 -7.64 5.15 20.57
CA ALA A 30 -7.78 4.01 19.68
C ALA A 30 -6.50 3.15 19.67
N ARG A 31 -6.71 1.83 19.65
CA ARG A 31 -5.64 0.87 19.33
C ARG A 31 -5.68 0.56 17.84
N VAL A 32 -4.59 0.84 17.17
CA VAL A 32 -4.49 0.65 15.71
C VAL A 32 -3.79 -0.67 15.44
N VAL A 33 -4.50 -1.57 14.76
CA VAL A 33 -3.99 -2.86 14.31
C VAL A 33 -3.93 -2.86 12.80
N PHE A 34 -2.74 -3.02 12.23
CA PHE A 34 -2.57 -3.23 10.79
C PHE A 34 -2.63 -4.72 10.47
N ILE A 35 -3.51 -5.09 9.56
CA ILE A 35 -3.65 -6.48 9.06
C ILE A 35 -3.26 -6.49 7.58
N GLY A 36 -2.29 -7.34 7.22
CA GLY A 36 -1.81 -7.41 5.84
C GLY A 36 -0.74 -8.48 5.63
N PRO A 37 -0.31 -8.72 4.39
CA PRO A 37 0.60 -9.82 4.07
C PRO A 37 2.07 -9.54 4.39
N CYS A 38 2.40 -8.40 4.99
CA CYS A 38 3.77 -7.88 5.03
C CYS A 38 4.46 -8.06 6.38
N ALA A 39 5.48 -8.90 6.45
CA ALA A 39 6.31 -9.06 7.66
C ALA A 39 7.17 -7.80 7.95
N SER A 40 7.62 -7.06 6.91
CA SER A 40 8.41 -5.83 7.11
C SER A 40 7.62 -4.72 7.81
N LYS A 41 6.29 -4.72 7.74
CA LYS A 41 5.44 -3.78 8.47
C LYS A 41 5.54 -3.93 9.98
N LYS A 42 5.91 -5.13 10.49
CA LYS A 42 6.22 -5.33 11.92
C LYS A 42 7.45 -4.53 12.33
N LEU A 43 8.51 -4.54 11.53
CA LEU A 43 9.72 -3.76 11.79
C LEU A 43 9.46 -2.26 11.63
N GLU A 44 8.66 -1.87 10.65
CA GLU A 44 8.28 -0.47 10.46
C GLU A 44 7.52 0.07 11.68
N ALA A 45 6.54 -0.67 12.19
CA ALA A 45 5.79 -0.29 13.38
C ALA A 45 6.63 -0.21 14.66
N MET A 46 7.79 -0.86 14.71
CA MET A 46 8.72 -0.79 15.84
C MET A 46 9.65 0.42 15.80
N ARG A 47 9.69 1.17 14.70
CA ARG A 47 10.52 2.37 14.58
C ARG A 47 10.13 3.39 15.62
N GLU A 48 11.11 4.12 16.17
CA GLU A 48 10.91 5.08 17.25
C GLU A 48 9.90 6.19 16.87
N ASP A 49 9.92 6.62 15.62
CA ASP A 49 9.06 7.67 15.06
C ASP A 49 7.63 7.20 14.70
N ILE A 50 7.35 5.89 14.79
CA ILE A 50 6.09 5.28 14.34
C ILE A 50 5.42 4.43 15.43
N ARG A 51 6.18 3.88 16.37
CA ARG A 51 5.67 2.92 17.37
C ARG A 51 4.53 3.43 18.25
N SER A 52 4.32 4.73 18.30
CA SER A 52 3.17 5.33 18.98
C SER A 52 1.92 5.39 18.10
N ASP A 53 2.06 5.27 16.78
CA ASP A 53 0.98 5.38 15.81
C ASP A 53 0.29 4.03 15.55
N VAL A 54 1.10 2.96 15.40
CA VAL A 54 0.61 1.61 15.09
C VAL A 54 0.90 0.69 16.28
N ASP A 55 -0.12 0.19 16.93
CA ASP A 55 0.04 -0.62 18.14
C ASP A 55 0.41 -2.07 17.81
N PHE A 56 -0.19 -2.66 16.77
CA PHE A 56 0.05 -4.05 16.36
C PHE A 56 0.08 -4.20 14.84
N VAL A 57 0.85 -5.18 14.39
CA VAL A 57 0.84 -5.65 13.00
C VAL A 57 0.62 -7.15 12.99
N ILE A 58 -0.41 -7.59 12.29
CA ILE A 58 -0.82 -9.00 12.18
C ILE A 58 -0.79 -9.38 10.70
N THR A 59 -0.17 -10.51 10.36
CA THR A 59 -0.22 -11.05 9.00
C THR A 59 -1.56 -11.78 8.77
N PHE A 60 -1.90 -12.04 7.51
CA PHE A 60 -3.10 -12.83 7.19
C PHE A 60 -3.00 -14.24 7.77
N GLU A 61 -1.80 -14.84 7.76
CA GLU A 61 -1.55 -16.15 8.36
C GLU A 61 -1.82 -16.14 9.87
N GLU A 62 -1.33 -15.10 10.58
CA GLU A 62 -1.57 -14.94 12.01
C GLU A 62 -3.05 -14.68 12.32
N LEU A 63 -3.74 -13.92 11.48
CA LEU A 63 -5.18 -13.67 11.60
C LEU A 63 -5.97 -14.96 11.45
N MET A 64 -5.58 -15.85 10.52
CA MET A 64 -6.20 -17.18 10.39
C MET A 64 -6.03 -18.00 11.65
N GLY A 65 -4.88 -17.93 12.32
CA GLY A 65 -4.68 -18.57 13.62
C GLY A 65 -5.64 -18.04 14.69
N ILE A 66 -5.92 -16.75 14.69
CA ILE A 66 -6.91 -16.13 15.60
C ILE A 66 -8.32 -16.65 15.29
N PHE A 67 -8.71 -16.72 14.01
CA PHE A 67 -10.02 -17.25 13.61
C PHE A 67 -10.18 -18.71 14.02
N GLN A 68 -9.17 -19.54 13.77
CA GLN A 68 -9.17 -20.95 14.16
C GLN A 68 -9.30 -21.11 15.68
N ALA A 69 -8.58 -20.33 16.47
CA ALA A 69 -8.64 -20.36 17.92
C ALA A 69 -10.01 -19.95 18.49
N ASN A 70 -10.79 -19.19 17.73
CA ASN A 70 -12.13 -18.74 18.11
C ASN A 70 -13.25 -19.52 17.39
N ASN A 71 -12.92 -20.61 16.68
CA ASN A 71 -13.86 -21.41 15.90
C ASN A 71 -14.67 -20.58 14.90
N ILE A 72 -14.04 -19.60 14.25
CA ILE A 72 -14.66 -18.78 13.21
C ILE A 72 -14.41 -19.45 11.87
N GLU A 73 -15.47 -19.93 11.22
CA GLU A 73 -15.43 -20.51 9.88
C GLU A 73 -16.04 -19.52 8.88
N PHE A 74 -15.35 -19.30 7.76
CA PHE A 74 -15.85 -18.33 6.74
C PHE A 74 -17.17 -18.75 6.10
N SER A 75 -17.43 -20.07 6.01
CA SER A 75 -18.71 -20.61 5.52
C SER A 75 -19.91 -20.21 6.37
N ASP A 76 -19.68 -19.90 7.63
CA ASP A 76 -20.75 -19.57 8.58
C ASP A 76 -21.05 -18.07 8.64
N LEU A 77 -20.20 -17.27 7.99
CA LEU A 77 -20.34 -15.82 7.94
C LEU A 77 -21.33 -15.43 6.84
N GLN A 78 -22.21 -14.49 7.14
CA GLN A 78 -23.03 -13.85 6.13
C GLN A 78 -22.22 -12.77 5.40
N ASP A 79 -22.50 -12.59 4.11
CA ASP A 79 -21.90 -11.49 3.36
C ASP A 79 -22.27 -10.15 4.00
N ASP A 80 -21.27 -9.42 4.45
CA ASP A 80 -21.47 -8.06 4.93
C ASP A 80 -21.60 -7.12 3.72
N THR A 81 -22.74 -6.46 3.64
CA THR A 81 -22.99 -5.41 2.65
C THR A 81 -22.39 -4.06 3.05
N GLY A 82 -21.78 -3.97 4.24
CA GLY A 82 -21.08 -2.80 4.77
C GLY A 82 -19.76 -2.49 4.08
N PHE A 83 -19.77 -2.53 2.74
CA PHE A 83 -18.63 -2.23 1.90
C PHE A 83 -18.16 -0.79 2.12
N ASN A 84 -16.85 -0.60 2.36
CA ASN A 84 -16.31 0.76 2.46
C ASN A 84 -16.29 1.42 1.08
N HIS A 85 -17.33 2.19 0.79
CA HIS A 85 -17.51 2.88 -0.49
C HIS A 85 -16.45 3.99 -0.72
N GLY A 86 -15.85 4.52 0.34
CA GLY A 86 -14.83 5.56 0.23
C GLY A 86 -13.45 5.11 -0.26
N ALA A 87 -13.21 3.80 -0.39
CA ALA A 87 -11.93 3.31 -0.89
C ALA A 87 -11.90 3.31 -2.43
N THR A 88 -10.84 3.92 -3.00
CA THR A 88 -10.69 4.07 -4.45
C THR A 88 -10.09 2.82 -5.10
N ALA A 89 -10.32 2.65 -6.40
CA ALA A 89 -9.71 1.56 -7.17
C ALA A 89 -8.18 1.65 -7.14
N SER A 90 -7.63 2.85 -7.30
CA SER A 90 -6.18 3.08 -7.19
C SER A 90 -5.62 2.67 -5.83
N GLY A 91 -6.31 3.02 -4.73
CA GLY A 91 -5.88 2.64 -3.39
C GLY A 91 -5.95 1.13 -3.14
N ARG A 92 -6.99 0.47 -3.64
CA ARG A 92 -7.16 -0.98 -3.54
C ARG A 92 -6.18 -1.77 -4.42
N GLY A 93 -5.60 -1.15 -5.44
CA GLY A 93 -4.63 -1.77 -6.32
C GLY A 93 -3.17 -1.66 -5.84
N TYR A 94 -2.91 -1.13 -4.65
CA TYR A 94 -1.54 -0.94 -4.14
C TYR A 94 -0.79 -2.24 -3.87
N GLY A 95 -1.49 -3.33 -3.67
CA GLY A 95 -0.88 -4.62 -3.34
C GLY A 95 -0.23 -5.33 -4.52
N VAL A 96 -0.55 -4.96 -5.74
CA VAL A 96 0.08 -5.49 -6.96
C VAL A 96 1.23 -4.58 -7.40
N ALA A 97 2.34 -5.16 -7.86
CA ALA A 97 3.50 -4.41 -8.35
C ALA A 97 3.09 -3.44 -9.49
N GLY A 98 3.58 -2.21 -9.44
CA GLY A 98 3.19 -1.12 -10.34
C GLY A 98 1.94 -0.34 -9.89
N GLY A 99 1.20 -0.85 -8.89
CA GLY A 99 -0.06 -0.26 -8.44
C GLY A 99 0.10 1.10 -7.76
N VAL A 100 1.16 1.27 -6.97
CA VAL A 100 1.45 2.56 -6.30
C VAL A 100 1.88 3.61 -7.33
N ALA A 101 2.80 3.26 -8.23
CA ALA A 101 3.23 4.17 -9.29
C ALA A 101 2.05 4.60 -10.17
N LYS A 102 1.17 3.67 -10.53
CA LYS A 102 -0.06 3.97 -11.27
C LYS A 102 -0.94 4.95 -10.50
N ALA A 103 -1.22 4.70 -9.24
CA ALA A 103 -2.07 5.56 -8.44
C ALA A 103 -1.51 6.98 -8.29
N VAL A 104 -0.19 7.11 -8.09
CA VAL A 104 0.48 8.41 -8.02
C VAL A 104 0.39 9.14 -9.35
N THR A 105 0.66 8.48 -10.47
CA THR A 105 0.59 9.11 -11.80
C THR A 105 -0.83 9.49 -12.18
N ASP A 106 -1.83 8.71 -11.81
CA ASP A 106 -3.24 9.05 -12.01
C ASP A 106 -3.61 10.33 -11.23
N CYS A 107 -3.16 10.45 -9.97
CA CYS A 107 -3.35 11.68 -9.19
C CYS A 107 -2.61 12.88 -9.80
N ILE A 108 -1.35 12.70 -10.23
CA ILE A 108 -0.58 13.79 -10.87
C ILE A 108 -1.30 14.28 -12.12
N ARG A 109 -1.82 13.38 -12.96
CA ARG A 109 -2.55 13.75 -14.19
C ARG A 109 -3.75 14.66 -13.92
N GLU A 110 -4.42 14.46 -12.77
CA GLU A 110 -5.56 15.28 -12.39
C GLU A 110 -5.17 16.59 -11.67
N MET A 111 -4.17 16.50 -10.77
CA MET A 111 -3.80 17.64 -9.92
C MET A 111 -2.79 18.59 -10.55
N ALA A 112 -1.97 18.10 -11.48
CA ALA A 112 -0.88 18.85 -12.13
C ALA A 112 -0.73 18.41 -13.60
N PRO A 113 -1.77 18.59 -14.43
CA PRO A 113 -1.75 18.17 -15.84
C PRO A 113 -0.65 18.87 -16.66
N GLU A 114 -0.17 20.01 -16.20
CA GLU A 114 0.95 20.76 -16.82
C GLU A 114 2.28 20.00 -16.77
N LEU A 115 2.43 19.02 -15.89
CA LEU A 115 3.62 18.17 -15.84
C LEU A 115 3.67 17.14 -16.97
N GLY A 116 2.58 16.96 -17.70
CA GLY A 116 2.49 16.01 -18.79
C GLY A 116 2.54 14.55 -18.32
N GLU A 117 2.99 13.67 -19.21
CA GLU A 117 3.08 12.24 -18.90
C GLU A 117 4.31 11.92 -18.04
N ILE A 118 4.09 11.39 -16.86
CA ILE A 118 5.16 10.95 -15.95
C ILE A 118 5.60 9.55 -16.36
N LYS A 119 6.89 9.41 -16.67
CA LYS A 119 7.49 8.10 -16.94
C LYS A 119 7.58 7.29 -15.64
N THR A 120 7.20 6.04 -15.70
CA THR A 120 7.28 5.12 -14.57
C THR A 120 8.15 3.92 -14.88
N ASP A 121 8.78 3.37 -13.86
CA ASP A 121 9.37 2.03 -13.89
C ASP A 121 9.11 1.38 -12.54
N HIS A 122 8.98 0.04 -12.53
CA HIS A 122 8.77 -0.69 -11.29
C HIS A 122 9.63 -1.96 -11.27
N ALA A 123 9.95 -2.39 -10.07
CA ALA A 123 10.70 -3.62 -9.85
C ALA A 123 10.13 -4.40 -8.67
N GLU A 124 10.09 -5.71 -8.81
CA GLU A 124 9.63 -6.65 -7.79
C GLU A 124 10.71 -7.67 -7.45
N GLY A 125 10.85 -7.95 -6.15
CA GLY A 125 11.98 -8.70 -5.63
C GLY A 125 13.24 -7.85 -5.48
N LEU A 126 14.05 -8.14 -4.46
CA LEU A 126 15.23 -7.33 -4.10
C LEU A 126 16.29 -7.27 -5.20
N VAL A 127 16.42 -8.32 -6.01
CA VAL A 127 17.40 -8.38 -7.11
C VAL A 127 17.05 -7.38 -8.20
N GLU A 128 15.79 -7.36 -8.63
CA GLU A 128 15.32 -6.45 -9.68
C GLU A 128 15.28 -5.00 -9.17
N CYS A 129 14.86 -4.78 -7.93
CA CYS A 129 14.97 -3.46 -7.28
C CYS A 129 16.41 -2.94 -7.29
N LYS A 130 17.40 -3.79 -7.00
CA LYS A 130 18.80 -3.41 -7.06
C LYS A 130 19.24 -3.04 -8.48
N LYS A 131 18.77 -3.76 -9.51
CA LYS A 131 19.06 -3.43 -10.92
C LYS A 131 18.46 -2.08 -11.29
N MET A 132 17.20 -1.86 -10.98
CA MET A 132 16.51 -0.59 -11.23
C MET A 132 17.22 0.60 -10.55
N LEU A 133 17.59 0.48 -9.29
CA LEU A 133 18.34 1.51 -8.57
C LEU A 133 19.74 1.72 -9.13
N THR A 134 20.38 0.69 -9.69
CA THR A 134 21.65 0.83 -10.39
C THR A 134 21.49 1.66 -11.66
N LEU A 135 20.41 1.46 -12.42
CA LEU A 135 20.11 2.27 -13.59
C LEU A 135 19.81 3.73 -13.22
N ALA A 136 19.05 3.95 -12.11
CA ALA A 136 18.78 5.29 -11.60
C ALA A 136 20.08 6.00 -11.19
N LYS A 137 20.97 5.34 -10.45
CA LYS A 137 22.28 5.88 -10.09
C LYS A 137 23.14 6.29 -11.31
N LEU A 138 22.96 5.62 -12.44
CA LEU A 138 23.66 5.92 -13.70
C LEU A 138 22.96 6.99 -14.55
N GLY A 139 21.92 7.65 -14.02
CA GLY A 139 21.13 8.67 -14.74
C GLY A 139 20.21 8.11 -15.82
N LYS A 140 20.09 6.77 -15.94
CA LYS A 140 19.24 6.15 -16.97
C LYS A 140 17.75 6.16 -16.63
N ARG A 141 17.38 6.72 -15.49
CA ARG A 141 16.00 6.86 -14.99
C ARG A 141 15.70 8.27 -14.51
N ASP A 142 16.42 9.27 -15.04
CA ASP A 142 16.15 10.67 -14.70
C ASP A 142 14.74 11.06 -15.16
N GLY A 143 13.97 11.68 -14.27
CA GLY A 143 12.58 12.05 -14.51
C GLY A 143 11.57 10.90 -14.43
N TYR A 144 11.97 9.73 -13.93
CA TYR A 144 11.07 8.60 -13.69
C TYR A 144 10.56 8.60 -12.26
N LEU A 145 9.30 8.22 -12.08
CA LEU A 145 8.78 7.71 -10.82
C LEU A 145 9.12 6.21 -10.72
N LEU A 146 9.88 5.84 -9.71
CA LEU A 146 10.32 4.46 -9.51
C LEU A 146 9.60 3.82 -8.33
N GLU A 147 9.01 2.65 -8.57
CA GLU A 147 8.39 1.83 -7.53
C GLU A 147 9.21 0.57 -7.30
N GLY A 148 9.59 0.29 -6.06
CA GLY A 148 10.28 -0.95 -5.67
C GLY A 148 9.47 -1.75 -4.66
N MET A 149 9.09 -2.97 -5.01
CA MET A 149 8.46 -3.93 -4.11
C MET A 149 9.44 -5.04 -3.76
N ALA A 150 9.64 -5.29 -2.45
CA ALA A 150 10.56 -6.34 -2.00
C ALA A 150 10.06 -7.76 -2.33
N CYS A 151 8.75 -7.94 -2.42
CA CYS A 151 8.11 -9.22 -2.71
C CYS A 151 7.81 -9.37 -4.20
N PRO A 152 8.02 -10.55 -4.82
CA PRO A 152 7.55 -10.84 -6.17
C PRO A 152 6.02 -10.68 -6.27
N GLY A 153 5.56 -10.04 -7.34
CA GLY A 153 4.13 -9.71 -7.55
C GLY A 153 3.63 -8.52 -6.74
N GLY A 154 4.46 -7.94 -5.87
CA GLY A 154 4.06 -6.92 -4.91
C GLY A 154 3.61 -7.49 -3.56
N CYS A 155 2.79 -6.77 -2.81
CA CYS A 155 2.31 -7.20 -1.50
C CYS A 155 1.47 -8.49 -1.55
N VAL A 156 0.82 -8.78 -2.66
CA VAL A 156 0.09 -10.05 -2.88
C VAL A 156 0.99 -11.28 -2.81
N GLY A 157 2.31 -11.11 -2.96
CA GLY A 157 3.34 -12.13 -2.76
C GLY A 157 4.07 -12.00 -1.41
N GLY A 158 3.52 -11.27 -0.47
CA GLY A 158 4.10 -11.06 0.86
C GLY A 158 4.20 -12.33 1.69
N ALA A 159 5.13 -12.35 2.65
CA ALA A 159 5.44 -13.52 3.46
C ALA A 159 4.26 -14.04 4.32
N GLY A 160 3.31 -13.18 4.65
CA GLY A 160 2.12 -13.54 5.44
C GLY A 160 0.85 -13.75 4.61
N THR A 161 0.96 -13.98 3.30
CA THR A 161 -0.18 -14.28 2.42
C THR A 161 -0.55 -15.76 2.45
N LEU A 162 -1.81 -16.07 2.15
CA LEU A 162 -2.38 -17.42 2.16
C LEU A 162 -2.72 -17.96 0.78
N THR A 163 -2.40 -17.22 -0.28
CA THR A 163 -2.72 -17.61 -1.65
C THR A 163 -1.53 -17.43 -2.57
N ASN A 164 -1.56 -18.05 -3.75
CA ASN A 164 -0.51 -17.82 -4.75
C ASN A 164 -0.66 -16.44 -5.40
N ILE A 165 0.45 -15.88 -5.88
CA ILE A 165 0.54 -14.54 -6.42
C ILE A 165 -0.48 -14.27 -7.55
N PRO A 166 -0.60 -15.10 -8.61
CA PRO A 166 -1.57 -14.83 -9.67
C PRO A 166 -3.02 -14.78 -9.21
N LYS A 167 -3.40 -15.68 -8.28
CA LYS A 167 -4.76 -15.71 -7.73
C LYS A 167 -5.02 -14.49 -6.85
N GLY A 168 -4.05 -14.12 -6.00
CA GLY A 168 -4.13 -12.93 -5.15
C GLY A 168 -4.24 -11.65 -5.97
N ALA A 169 -3.39 -11.47 -6.97
CA ALA A 169 -3.39 -10.32 -7.85
C ALA A 169 -4.73 -10.18 -8.62
N LYS A 170 -5.25 -11.31 -9.14
CA LYS A 170 -6.55 -11.30 -9.81
C LYS A 170 -7.69 -10.90 -8.86
N ALA A 171 -7.72 -11.47 -7.67
CA ALA A 171 -8.75 -11.16 -6.67
C ALA A 171 -8.69 -9.69 -6.23
N GLU A 172 -7.50 -9.14 -6.03
CA GLU A 172 -7.32 -7.72 -5.71
C GLU A 172 -7.80 -6.81 -6.84
N GLN A 173 -7.48 -7.12 -8.10
CA GLN A 173 -7.94 -6.36 -9.26
C GLN A 173 -9.46 -6.40 -9.40
N GLU A 174 -10.08 -7.56 -9.23
CA GLU A 174 -11.54 -7.72 -9.26
C GLU A 174 -12.20 -6.94 -8.12
N PHE A 175 -11.59 -6.92 -6.94
CA PHE A 175 -12.06 -6.14 -5.80
C PHE A 175 -11.91 -4.63 -6.04
N ALA A 176 -10.76 -4.18 -6.55
CA ALA A 176 -10.51 -2.80 -6.91
C ALA A 176 -11.50 -2.29 -7.98
N ALA A 177 -11.85 -3.13 -8.96
CA ALA A 177 -12.79 -2.78 -10.01
C ALA A 177 -14.20 -2.44 -9.48
N LYS A 178 -14.59 -2.99 -8.31
CA LYS A 178 -15.87 -2.71 -7.64
C LYS A 178 -15.92 -1.35 -6.96
N SER A 179 -14.79 -0.60 -6.86
CA SER A 179 -14.76 0.71 -6.24
C SER A 179 -15.58 1.71 -7.03
N GLU A 180 -16.37 2.51 -6.33
CA GLU A 180 -17.11 3.63 -6.89
C GLU A 180 -16.15 4.68 -7.44
N PHE A 181 -15.23 5.14 -6.61
CA PHE A 181 -14.17 6.07 -7.00
C PHE A 181 -13.00 5.33 -7.65
N LYS A 182 -12.45 5.87 -8.72
CA LYS A 182 -11.32 5.26 -9.44
C LYS A 182 -9.98 5.81 -8.99
N VAL A 183 -9.89 7.13 -8.84
CA VAL A 183 -8.67 7.84 -8.45
C VAL A 183 -8.86 8.49 -7.09
N SER A 184 -7.78 8.64 -6.33
CA SER A 184 -7.84 9.19 -4.96
C SER A 184 -8.34 10.63 -4.90
N THR A 185 -8.19 11.38 -5.98
CA THR A 185 -8.67 12.77 -6.13
C THR A 185 -10.19 12.89 -6.28
N GLU A 186 -10.89 11.81 -6.63
CA GLU A 186 -12.36 11.81 -6.75
C GLU A 186 -13.05 11.82 -5.38
N ASP A 187 -12.41 11.27 -4.34
CA ASP A 187 -12.94 11.32 -2.99
C ASP A 187 -12.51 12.61 -2.27
N LYS A 188 -13.28 13.67 -2.49
CA LYS A 188 -13.04 14.98 -1.87
C LYS A 188 -13.06 14.95 -0.34
N THR A 189 -13.74 13.98 0.26
CA THR A 189 -13.82 13.87 1.72
C THR A 189 -12.49 13.51 2.37
N VAL A 190 -11.59 12.86 1.64
CA VAL A 190 -10.23 12.56 2.10
C VAL A 190 -9.39 13.83 2.13
N PHE A 191 -9.44 14.66 1.10
CA PHE A 191 -8.69 15.92 1.03
C PHE A 191 -9.15 16.92 2.09
N GLU A 192 -10.44 17.06 2.31
CA GLU A 192 -10.99 17.89 3.40
C GLU A 192 -10.52 17.42 4.78
N LYS A 193 -10.40 16.11 4.99
CA LYS A 193 -9.94 15.51 6.24
C LYS A 193 -8.43 15.62 6.45
N LEU A 194 -7.65 15.81 5.40
CA LEU A 194 -6.19 16.01 5.45
C LEU A 194 -5.80 17.48 5.63
N GLY A 195 -6.77 18.38 5.78
CA GLY A 195 -6.52 19.80 6.14
C GLY A 195 -5.90 20.63 5.02
N LYS A 196 -6.22 20.33 3.78
CA LYS A 196 -5.82 21.13 2.62
C LYS A 196 -7.03 21.66 1.89
#